data_c8ecaed135dd7ffca29f51c89e54273c
#
_entry.id   c8ecaed135dd7ffca29f51c89e54273c
#
_cell.length_a   1.000
_cell.length_b   1.000
_cell.length_c   1.000
_cell.angle_alpha   90.00
_cell.angle_beta   90.00
_cell.angle_gamma   90.00
#
_symmetry.space_group_name_H-M   'P 1'
#
loop_
_entity.id
_entity.type
_entity.pdbx_description
1 polymer ?
#
loop_
_entity_poly.entity_id
_entity_poly.type
_entity_poly.pdbx_seq_one_letter_code
_entity_poly.pdbx_strand_id
1 'polypeptide(L)'
;GGIDSPVAGWMMAKRGIELTAIHFASPPYTSERAEQKVHDLLRKVARYSGRIELSVVPFTEFQEAIRDKCPEDLFTIIMRRMMVLCAQQIASHTGCGALITGESLGQVASQTLGAIACTDEAATMPVFRPLIGMDKDEIISISRKIDTFEISILPFEDCCTVFTPRHPRTRPKLPDVIEAESRLDVDALVERAVAGVRKIIIN
;
A
#
# COMPACT_ATOMS: atom_id res chain seq x y z
N GLY A 1 6.45 -4.17 -0.56
CA GLY A 1 7.68 -4.65 -1.20
C GLY A 1 7.44 -5.77 -2.22
N GLY A 2 6.27 -5.83 -2.88
CA GLY A 2 6.01 -6.79 -3.95
C GLY A 2 6.45 -6.28 -5.33
N ILE A 3 6.05 -7.01 -6.38
CA ILE A 3 6.44 -6.71 -7.78
C ILE A 3 5.77 -5.43 -8.29
N ASP A 4 4.52 -5.20 -7.91
CA ASP A 4 3.65 -4.20 -8.56
C ASP A 4 3.99 -2.76 -8.18
N SER A 5 4.24 -2.47 -6.90
CA SER A 5 4.49 -1.10 -6.43
C SER A 5 5.72 -0.42 -7.05
N PRO A 6 6.89 -1.09 -7.20
CA PRO A 6 8.03 -0.48 -7.88
C PRO A 6 7.76 -0.18 -9.36
N VAL A 7 7.01 -1.07 -10.04
CA VAL A 7 6.62 -0.86 -11.45
C VAL A 7 5.68 0.33 -11.57
N ALA A 8 4.67 0.44 -10.69
CA ALA A 8 3.77 1.59 -10.67
C ALA A 8 4.52 2.89 -10.43
N GLY A 9 5.42 2.93 -9.44
CA GLY A 9 6.27 4.09 -9.16
C GLY A 9 7.14 4.49 -10.36
N TRP A 10 7.82 3.52 -10.98
CA TRP A 10 8.61 3.77 -12.18
C TRP A 10 7.77 4.32 -13.35
N MET A 11 6.57 3.77 -13.58
CA MET A 11 5.69 4.24 -14.66
C MET A 11 5.29 5.70 -14.49
N MET A 12 5.14 6.17 -13.24
CA MET A 12 4.84 7.57 -12.95
C MET A 12 6.10 8.43 -13.00
N ALA A 13 7.23 7.95 -12.48
CA ALA A 13 8.52 8.64 -12.53
C ALA A 13 8.95 8.98 -13.96
N LYS A 14 8.83 8.02 -14.90
CA LYS A 14 9.16 8.27 -16.31
C LYS A 14 8.28 9.32 -17.00
N ARG A 15 7.18 9.72 -16.39
CA ARG A 15 6.33 10.85 -16.82
C ARG A 15 6.77 12.19 -16.23
N GLY A 16 7.86 12.20 -15.45
CA GLY A 16 8.39 13.38 -14.80
C GLY A 16 7.73 13.72 -13.46
N ILE A 17 7.02 12.77 -12.85
CA ILE A 17 6.43 12.94 -11.52
C ILE A 17 7.51 12.69 -10.47
N GLU A 18 7.68 13.65 -9.55
CA GLU A 18 8.47 13.48 -8.34
C GLU A 18 7.75 12.51 -7.38
N LEU A 19 8.50 11.56 -6.82
CA LEU A 19 7.96 10.52 -5.97
C LEU A 19 8.37 10.69 -4.51
N THR A 20 7.41 10.49 -3.61
CA THR A 20 7.64 10.04 -2.24
C THR A 20 7.10 8.62 -2.08
N ALA A 21 7.58 7.89 -1.09
CA ALA A 21 7.15 6.52 -0.86
C ALA A 21 6.61 6.34 0.56
N ILE A 22 5.66 5.42 0.71
CA ILE A 22 5.13 5.00 2.00
C ILE A 22 5.32 3.48 2.12
N HIS A 23 5.85 3.06 3.26
CA HIS A 23 5.89 1.66 3.67
C HIS A 23 5.17 1.49 5.01
N PHE A 24 4.20 0.59 5.04
CA PHE A 24 3.51 0.21 6.27
C PHE A 24 4.25 -0.95 6.93
N ALA A 25 4.79 -0.71 8.12
CA ALA A 25 5.56 -1.69 8.88
C ALA A 25 4.76 -2.21 10.06
N SER A 26 4.77 -3.53 10.27
CA SER A 26 3.99 -4.18 11.33
C SER A 26 4.86 -5.10 12.21
N PRO A 27 5.86 -4.55 12.94
CA PRO A 27 6.60 -5.35 13.88
C PRO A 27 5.68 -5.80 15.05
N PRO A 28 5.85 -7.02 15.61
CA PRO A 28 6.87 -8.00 15.29
C PRO A 28 6.50 -8.93 14.11
N TYR A 29 5.36 -8.71 13.46
CA TYR A 29 4.84 -9.59 12.40
C TYR A 29 5.62 -9.45 11.08
N THR A 30 6.21 -8.28 10.80
CA THR A 30 7.11 -8.06 9.67
C THR A 30 8.54 -7.87 10.16
N SER A 31 9.51 -8.40 9.41
CA SER A 31 10.93 -8.34 9.76
C SER A 31 11.62 -7.07 9.25
N GLU A 32 12.77 -6.72 9.85
CA GLU A 32 13.66 -5.68 9.34
C GLU A 32 14.13 -5.98 7.90
N ARG A 33 14.22 -7.24 7.52
CA ARG A 33 14.56 -7.65 6.14
C ARG A 33 13.46 -7.29 5.15
N ALA A 34 12.19 -7.29 5.57
CA ALA A 34 11.09 -6.82 4.74
C ALA A 34 11.20 -5.31 4.45
N GLU A 35 11.58 -4.51 5.46
CA GLU A 35 11.86 -3.08 5.28
C GLU A 35 13.10 -2.85 4.38
N GLN A 36 14.19 -3.59 4.61
CA GLN A 36 15.39 -3.51 3.79
C GLN A 36 15.10 -3.83 2.31
N LYS A 37 14.26 -4.81 2.03
CA LYS A 37 13.77 -5.11 0.68
C LYS A 37 13.10 -3.90 0.04
N VAL A 38 12.28 -3.16 0.79
CA VAL A 38 11.66 -1.93 0.29
C VAL A 38 12.71 -0.87 -0.04
N HIS A 39 13.73 -0.69 0.80
CA HIS A 39 14.83 0.24 0.52
C HIS A 39 15.56 -0.12 -0.78
N ASP A 40 15.84 -1.41 -0.99
CA ASP A 40 16.56 -1.87 -2.19
C ASP A 40 15.72 -1.68 -3.47
N LEU A 41 14.40 -1.92 -3.39
CA LEU A 41 13.47 -1.64 -4.48
C LEU A 41 13.40 -0.15 -4.80
N LEU A 42 13.30 0.70 -3.79
CA LEU A 42 13.25 2.16 -3.97
C LEU A 42 14.55 2.72 -4.55
N ARG A 43 15.73 2.18 -4.20
CA ARG A 43 17.00 2.54 -4.86
C ARG A 43 16.98 2.26 -6.36
N LYS A 44 16.32 1.18 -6.80
CA LYS A 44 16.14 0.92 -8.24
C LYS A 44 15.22 1.95 -8.89
N VAL A 45 14.14 2.33 -8.25
CA VAL A 45 13.20 3.34 -8.75
C VAL A 45 13.84 4.73 -8.73
N ALA A 46 14.64 5.06 -7.73
CA ALA A 46 15.34 6.34 -7.59
C ALA A 46 16.27 6.65 -8.77
N ARG A 47 16.76 5.65 -9.49
CA ARG A 47 17.53 5.86 -10.75
C ARG A 47 16.74 6.61 -11.82
N TYR A 48 15.42 6.59 -11.74
CA TYR A 48 14.51 7.21 -12.71
C TYR A 48 13.81 8.46 -12.18
N SER A 49 13.53 8.51 -10.87
CA SER A 49 12.83 9.63 -10.22
C SER A 49 13.77 10.61 -9.51
N GLY A 50 15.03 10.23 -9.32
CA GLY A 50 15.91 10.92 -8.38
C GLY A 50 15.62 10.52 -6.94
N ARG A 51 16.04 11.35 -5.99
CA ARG A 51 15.88 11.14 -4.55
C ARG A 51 14.42 10.89 -4.16
N ILE A 52 14.18 9.87 -3.32
CA ILE A 52 12.87 9.53 -2.79
C ILE A 52 12.88 9.66 -1.26
N GLU A 53 11.95 10.40 -0.68
CA GLU A 53 11.68 10.35 0.75
C GLU A 53 10.74 9.17 1.04
N LEU A 54 11.19 8.23 1.87
CA LEU A 54 10.39 7.10 2.35
C LEU A 54 9.83 7.41 3.73
N SER A 55 8.52 7.36 3.88
CA SER A 55 7.80 7.38 5.15
C SER A 55 7.50 5.95 5.60
N VAL A 56 8.10 5.49 6.70
CA VAL A 56 7.79 4.21 7.31
C VAL A 56 6.74 4.45 8.39
N VAL A 57 5.55 3.87 8.18
CA VAL A 57 4.35 4.07 9.02
C VAL A 57 4.19 2.86 9.94
N PRO A 58 4.15 3.03 11.27
CA PRO A 58 3.81 1.93 12.18
C PRO A 58 2.35 1.52 11.98
N PHE A 59 2.11 0.25 11.68
CA PHE A 59 0.79 -0.21 11.26
C PHE A 59 0.23 -1.38 12.06
N THR A 60 0.98 -1.91 13.01
CA THR A 60 0.60 -3.05 13.85
C THR A 60 -0.71 -2.81 14.59
N GLU A 61 -0.87 -1.65 15.23
CA GLU A 61 -2.06 -1.31 16.00
C GLU A 61 -3.34 -1.35 15.16
N PHE A 62 -3.27 -0.87 13.90
CA PHE A 62 -4.39 -0.99 12.96
C PHE A 62 -4.78 -2.45 12.70
N GLN A 63 -3.78 -3.28 12.40
CA GLN A 63 -4.03 -4.67 12.06
C GLN A 63 -4.63 -5.45 13.23
N GLU A 64 -4.13 -5.23 14.43
CA GLU A 64 -4.68 -5.83 15.64
C GLU A 64 -6.09 -5.34 15.94
N ALA A 65 -6.35 -4.04 15.82
CA ALA A 65 -7.68 -3.47 16.02
C ALA A 65 -8.71 -4.02 15.00
N ILE A 66 -8.32 -4.13 13.72
CA ILE A 66 -9.19 -4.71 12.68
C ILE A 66 -9.46 -6.18 12.96
N ARG A 67 -8.42 -6.97 13.28
CA ARG A 67 -8.56 -8.39 13.63
C ARG A 67 -9.52 -8.63 14.78
N ASP A 68 -9.42 -7.78 15.81
CA ASP A 68 -10.15 -7.99 17.06
C ASP A 68 -11.60 -7.47 16.99
N LYS A 69 -11.90 -6.49 16.12
CA LYS A 69 -13.19 -5.79 16.12
C LYS A 69 -14.00 -5.93 14.83
N CYS A 70 -13.35 -6.28 13.71
CA CYS A 70 -14.01 -6.32 12.41
C CYS A 70 -14.20 -7.75 11.90
N PRO A 71 -15.17 -7.99 10.98
CA PRO A 71 -15.33 -9.27 10.32
C PRO A 71 -14.07 -9.70 9.56
N GLU A 72 -13.65 -10.96 9.72
CA GLU A 72 -12.43 -11.49 9.10
C GLU A 72 -12.42 -11.32 7.58
N ASP A 73 -13.54 -11.57 6.91
CA ASP A 73 -13.66 -11.52 5.45
C ASP A 73 -13.53 -10.09 4.87
N LEU A 74 -13.70 -9.05 5.70
CA LEU A 74 -13.50 -7.63 5.35
C LEU A 74 -12.13 -7.09 5.77
N PHE A 75 -11.31 -7.87 6.46
CA PHE A 75 -10.03 -7.42 7.02
C PHE A 75 -9.16 -6.66 6.00
N THR A 76 -8.89 -7.26 4.86
CA THR A 76 -8.00 -6.66 3.84
C THR A 76 -8.56 -5.36 3.28
N ILE A 77 -9.88 -5.27 3.10
CA ILE A 77 -10.51 -4.06 2.54
C ILE A 77 -10.44 -2.92 3.54
N ILE A 78 -10.80 -3.15 4.80
CA ILE A 78 -10.71 -2.15 5.87
C ILE A 78 -9.25 -1.72 6.06
N MET A 79 -8.32 -2.66 6.10
CA MET A 79 -6.88 -2.38 6.19
C MET A 79 -6.42 -1.44 5.06
N ARG A 80 -6.83 -1.67 3.82
CA ARG A 80 -6.46 -0.82 2.68
C ARG A 80 -7.08 0.57 2.77
N ARG A 81 -8.29 0.71 3.29
CA ARG A 81 -8.90 2.00 3.59
C ARG A 81 -8.07 2.79 4.62
N MET A 82 -7.63 2.12 5.70
CA MET A 82 -6.75 2.74 6.70
C MET A 82 -5.42 3.18 6.10
N MET A 83 -4.84 2.36 5.19
CA MET A 83 -3.64 2.75 4.44
C MET A 83 -3.86 4.00 3.59
N VAL A 84 -5.00 4.13 2.93
CA VAL A 84 -5.35 5.32 2.15
C VAL A 84 -5.48 6.54 3.05
N LEU A 85 -6.18 6.43 4.19
CA LEU A 85 -6.35 7.52 5.15
C LEU A 85 -5.00 8.02 5.69
N CYS A 86 -4.12 7.12 6.09
CA CYS A 86 -2.76 7.50 6.50
C CYS A 86 -1.97 8.14 5.34
N ALA A 87 -2.04 7.53 4.15
CA ALA A 87 -1.28 7.99 3.00
C ALA A 87 -1.67 9.40 2.57
N GLN A 88 -2.96 9.73 2.52
CA GLN A 88 -3.41 11.07 2.15
C GLN A 88 -3.07 12.13 3.19
N GLN A 89 -3.07 11.78 4.48
CA GLN A 89 -2.64 12.69 5.52
C GLN A 89 -1.14 13.00 5.41
N ILE A 90 -0.30 11.97 5.16
CA ILE A 90 1.13 12.15 4.91
C ILE A 90 1.35 12.95 3.62
N ALA A 91 0.62 12.65 2.54
CA ALA A 91 0.68 13.36 1.28
C ALA A 91 0.38 14.85 1.45
N SER A 92 -0.64 15.21 2.23
CA SER A 92 -0.97 16.60 2.55
C SER A 92 0.16 17.32 3.28
N HIS A 93 0.85 16.65 4.21
CA HIS A 93 1.98 17.22 4.95
C HIS A 93 3.26 17.34 4.09
N THR A 94 3.39 16.54 3.04
CA THR A 94 4.56 16.54 2.14
C THR A 94 4.32 17.27 0.83
N GLY A 95 3.13 17.87 0.65
CA GLY A 95 2.77 18.61 -0.56
C GLY A 95 2.49 17.74 -1.78
N CYS A 96 2.23 16.44 -1.60
CA CYS A 96 1.87 15.54 -2.70
C CYS A 96 0.42 15.74 -3.12
N GLY A 97 0.17 15.81 -4.43
CA GLY A 97 -1.17 16.05 -5.00
C GLY A 97 -1.96 14.80 -5.35
N ALA A 98 -1.37 13.61 -5.24
CA ALA A 98 -2.02 12.33 -5.57
C ALA A 98 -1.36 11.16 -4.85
N LEU A 99 -2.09 10.05 -4.74
CA LEU A 99 -1.57 8.75 -4.33
C LEU A 99 -1.28 7.89 -5.57
N ILE A 100 -0.33 6.97 -5.46
CA ILE A 100 -0.03 5.98 -6.50
C ILE A 100 -0.10 4.60 -5.85
N THR A 101 -0.84 3.68 -6.47
CA THR A 101 -0.93 2.28 -6.03
C THR A 101 -0.54 1.32 -7.16
N GLY A 102 -0.05 0.14 -6.78
CA GLY A 102 0.27 -0.93 -7.73
C GLY A 102 -0.88 -1.90 -7.96
N GLU A 103 -2.13 -1.45 -7.90
CA GLU A 103 -3.31 -2.29 -8.11
C GLU A 103 -3.49 -2.66 -9.58
N SER A 104 -3.81 -3.94 -9.82
CA SER A 104 -4.26 -4.47 -11.11
C SER A 104 -5.61 -5.15 -10.94
N LEU A 105 -6.57 -4.86 -11.82
CA LEU A 105 -7.95 -5.32 -11.67
C LEU A 105 -8.04 -6.84 -11.71
N GLY A 106 -8.64 -7.42 -10.66
CA GLY A 106 -8.89 -8.86 -10.59
C GLY A 106 -7.67 -9.73 -10.22
N GLN A 107 -6.52 -9.14 -9.96
CA GLN A 107 -5.30 -9.90 -9.63
C GLN A 107 -5.41 -10.66 -8.30
N VAL A 108 -6.03 -10.05 -7.30
CA VAL A 108 -6.33 -10.66 -5.99
C VAL A 108 -7.71 -10.22 -5.49
N ALA A 109 -8.22 -10.89 -4.45
CA ALA A 109 -9.55 -10.65 -3.91
C ALA A 109 -9.84 -9.19 -3.51
N SER A 110 -8.83 -8.45 -3.04
CA SER A 110 -8.93 -7.03 -2.68
C SER A 110 -8.81 -6.06 -3.87
N GLN A 111 -8.66 -6.57 -5.09
CA GLN A 111 -8.53 -5.79 -6.32
C GLN A 111 -9.66 -6.05 -7.31
N THR A 112 -10.81 -6.54 -6.83
CA THR A 112 -12.05 -6.57 -7.62
C THR A 112 -12.62 -5.16 -7.74
N LEU A 113 -13.48 -4.92 -8.74
CA LEU A 113 -14.12 -3.62 -8.93
C LEU A 113 -14.81 -3.12 -7.64
N GLY A 114 -15.56 -4.01 -6.96
CA GLY A 114 -16.25 -3.66 -5.72
C GLY A 114 -15.28 -3.35 -4.57
N ALA A 115 -14.16 -4.09 -4.47
CA ALA A 115 -13.14 -3.84 -3.45
C ALA A 115 -12.40 -2.51 -3.68
N ILE A 116 -12.04 -2.22 -4.93
CA ILE A 116 -11.42 -0.95 -5.32
C ILE A 116 -12.37 0.22 -5.05
N ALA A 117 -13.66 0.09 -5.41
CA ALA A 117 -14.65 1.13 -5.13
C ALA A 117 -14.80 1.43 -3.63
N CYS A 118 -14.79 0.39 -2.78
CA CYS A 118 -14.80 0.57 -1.32
C CYS A 118 -13.53 1.27 -0.81
N THR A 119 -12.37 1.02 -1.42
CA THR A 119 -11.11 1.67 -1.04
C THR A 119 -11.06 3.11 -1.54
N ASP A 120 -11.57 3.38 -2.74
CA ASP A 120 -11.61 4.71 -3.34
C ASP A 120 -12.47 5.69 -2.56
N GLU A 121 -13.55 5.22 -1.95
CA GLU A 121 -14.42 6.08 -1.15
C GLU A 121 -13.68 6.71 0.04
N ALA A 122 -12.64 6.06 0.58
CA ALA A 122 -11.82 6.63 1.64
C ALA A 122 -10.85 7.72 1.14
N ALA A 123 -10.62 7.83 -0.17
CA ALA A 123 -9.68 8.78 -0.74
C ALA A 123 -10.34 10.15 -1.00
N THR A 124 -9.67 11.22 -0.56
CA THR A 124 -10.10 12.62 -0.83
C THR A 124 -9.22 13.30 -1.88
N MET A 125 -8.23 12.58 -2.43
CA MET A 125 -7.34 13.04 -3.49
C MET A 125 -7.25 12.01 -4.61
N PRO A 126 -6.76 12.38 -5.81
CA PRO A 126 -6.61 11.44 -6.92
C PRO A 126 -5.76 10.22 -6.54
N VAL A 127 -6.19 9.03 -6.97
CA VAL A 127 -5.45 7.78 -6.83
C VAL A 127 -5.09 7.26 -8.22
N PHE A 128 -3.81 7.31 -8.57
CA PHE A 128 -3.30 6.79 -9.84
C PHE A 128 -3.00 5.30 -9.73
N ARG A 129 -3.52 4.53 -10.70
CA ARG A 129 -3.34 3.09 -10.80
C ARG A 129 -2.73 2.74 -12.15
N PRO A 130 -1.41 2.95 -12.33
CA PRO A 130 -0.78 2.76 -13.64
C PRO A 130 -0.91 1.33 -14.18
N LEU A 131 -1.12 0.34 -13.30
CA LEU A 131 -1.19 -1.09 -13.63
C LEU A 131 -2.61 -1.63 -13.76
N ILE A 132 -3.64 -0.79 -13.64
CA ILE A 132 -5.03 -1.25 -13.46
C ILE A 132 -5.53 -2.22 -14.54
N GLY A 133 -5.10 -2.05 -15.77
CA GLY A 133 -5.47 -2.89 -16.93
C GLY A 133 -4.37 -3.85 -17.38
N MET A 134 -3.28 -3.99 -16.62
CA MET A 134 -2.15 -4.85 -16.99
C MET A 134 -2.29 -6.24 -16.37
N ASP A 135 -1.89 -7.26 -17.12
CA ASP A 135 -1.77 -8.61 -16.59
C ASP A 135 -0.45 -8.82 -15.83
N LYS A 136 -0.33 -9.99 -15.17
CA LYS A 136 0.83 -10.28 -14.32
C LYS A 136 2.12 -10.42 -15.12
N ASP A 137 2.06 -10.94 -16.35
CA ASP A 137 3.24 -11.16 -17.18
C ASP A 137 3.77 -9.84 -17.73
N GLU A 138 2.89 -8.91 -18.08
CA GLU A 138 3.26 -7.54 -18.48
C GLU A 138 3.99 -6.83 -17.33
N ILE A 139 3.46 -6.91 -16.10
CA ILE A 139 4.07 -6.30 -14.91
C ILE A 139 5.43 -6.93 -14.62
N ILE A 140 5.55 -8.25 -14.67
CA ILE A 140 6.82 -8.98 -14.48
C ILE A 140 7.85 -8.57 -15.53
N SER A 141 7.44 -8.44 -16.80
CA SER A 141 8.33 -8.00 -17.88
C SER A 141 8.94 -6.64 -17.59
N ILE A 142 8.12 -5.68 -17.13
CA ILE A 142 8.60 -4.35 -16.74
C ILE A 142 9.50 -4.44 -15.49
N SER A 143 9.10 -5.22 -14.49
CA SER A 143 9.88 -5.41 -13.26
C SER A 143 11.30 -5.93 -13.54
N ARG A 144 11.45 -6.85 -14.51
CA ARG A 144 12.77 -7.33 -14.99
C ARG A 144 13.55 -6.22 -15.69
N LYS A 145 12.88 -5.43 -16.55
CA LYS A 145 13.50 -4.31 -17.27
C LYS A 145 14.07 -3.25 -16.35
N ILE A 146 13.47 -3.02 -15.19
CA ILE A 146 13.90 -2.00 -14.22
C ILE A 146 14.72 -2.59 -13.05
N ASP A 147 15.18 -3.84 -13.16
CA ASP A 147 15.98 -4.55 -12.18
C ASP A 147 15.34 -4.70 -10.79
N THR A 148 14.01 -4.73 -10.69
CA THR A 148 13.31 -4.90 -9.41
C THR A 148 12.82 -6.32 -9.16
N PHE A 149 12.74 -7.17 -10.19
CA PHE A 149 12.12 -8.49 -10.09
C PHE A 149 12.79 -9.39 -9.05
N GLU A 150 14.11 -9.57 -9.14
CA GLU A 150 14.85 -10.48 -8.25
C GLU A 150 14.78 -10.05 -6.78
N ILE A 151 14.70 -8.74 -6.52
CA ILE A 151 14.49 -8.20 -5.16
C ILE A 151 13.04 -8.45 -4.73
N SER A 152 12.07 -8.22 -5.63
CA SER A 152 10.64 -8.34 -5.33
C SER A 152 10.22 -9.74 -4.90
N ILE A 153 10.86 -10.79 -5.45
CA ILE A 153 10.53 -12.19 -5.15
C ILE A 153 11.23 -12.76 -3.90
N LEU A 154 12.06 -11.95 -3.22
CA LEU A 154 12.66 -12.38 -1.95
C LEU A 154 11.56 -12.71 -0.92
N PRO A 155 11.70 -13.79 -0.14
CA PRO A 155 10.66 -14.36 0.72
C PRO A 155 10.51 -13.59 2.05
N PHE A 156 10.35 -12.26 1.97
CA PHE A 156 10.07 -11.42 3.13
C PHE A 156 8.64 -10.90 3.01
N GLU A 157 7.85 -11.18 4.04
CA GLU A 157 6.42 -10.88 4.05
C GLU A 157 6.16 -9.38 4.23
N ASP A 158 5.17 -8.89 3.47
CA ASP A 158 4.62 -7.54 3.64
C ASP A 158 3.53 -7.52 4.71
N CYS A 159 3.22 -6.35 5.25
CA CYS A 159 2.15 -6.17 6.22
C CYS A 159 0.79 -6.70 5.70
N CYS A 160 0.55 -6.66 4.39
CA CYS A 160 -0.70 -7.13 3.77
C CYS A 160 -0.93 -8.64 3.86
N THR A 161 0.08 -9.44 4.19
CA THR A 161 -0.01 -10.90 4.29
C THR A 161 -0.10 -11.43 5.72
N VAL A 162 0.12 -10.57 6.71
CA VAL A 162 0.21 -10.96 8.13
C VAL A 162 -1.10 -11.57 8.66
N PHE A 163 -2.24 -10.96 8.37
CA PHE A 163 -3.56 -11.40 8.80
C PHE A 163 -4.48 -11.65 7.59
N THR A 164 -4.01 -12.45 6.64
CA THR A 164 -4.80 -12.74 5.44
C THR A 164 -6.05 -13.55 5.81
N PRO A 165 -7.26 -13.09 5.45
CA PRO A 165 -8.49 -13.83 5.72
C PRO A 165 -8.53 -15.15 4.94
N ARG A 166 -9.10 -16.20 5.56
CA ARG A 166 -9.27 -17.51 4.89
C ARG A 166 -10.23 -17.42 3.71
N HIS A 167 -11.27 -16.61 3.85
CA HIS A 167 -12.32 -16.41 2.83
C HIS A 167 -12.57 -14.92 2.61
N PRO A 168 -11.67 -14.22 1.87
CA PRO A 168 -11.81 -12.78 1.63
C PRO A 168 -13.07 -12.48 0.82
N ARG A 169 -13.78 -11.41 1.18
CA ARG A 169 -14.98 -10.97 0.48
C ARG A 169 -14.59 -10.32 -0.87
N THR A 170 -14.91 -11.01 -1.96
CA THR A 170 -14.58 -10.55 -3.32
C THR A 170 -15.61 -9.55 -3.90
N ARG A 171 -16.81 -9.47 -3.31
CA ARG A 171 -17.89 -8.54 -3.69
C ARG A 171 -18.36 -7.77 -2.46
N PRO A 172 -17.52 -6.95 -1.83
CA PRO A 172 -17.90 -6.15 -0.68
C PRO A 172 -18.92 -5.09 -1.10
N LYS A 173 -19.84 -4.78 -0.17
CA LYS A 173 -20.74 -3.64 -0.29
C LYS A 173 -20.23 -2.53 0.61
N LEU A 174 -20.18 -1.30 0.13
CA LEU A 174 -19.67 -0.17 0.90
C LEU A 174 -20.37 0.01 2.25
N PRO A 175 -21.71 -0.10 2.38
CA PRO A 175 -22.37 0.01 3.68
C PRO A 175 -21.86 -1.00 4.71
N ASP A 176 -21.62 -2.27 4.29
CA ASP A 176 -21.11 -3.31 5.20
C ASP A 176 -19.68 -2.98 5.68
N VAL A 177 -18.86 -2.40 4.79
CA VAL A 177 -17.49 -1.98 5.10
C VAL A 177 -17.48 -0.82 6.08
N ILE A 178 -18.32 0.20 5.85
CA ILE A 178 -18.45 1.37 6.74
C ILE A 178 -18.98 0.96 8.11
N GLU A 179 -19.99 0.08 8.17
CA GLU A 179 -20.49 -0.45 9.44
C GLU A 179 -19.40 -1.17 10.24
N ALA A 180 -18.63 -2.04 9.57
CA ALA A 180 -17.52 -2.73 10.22
C ALA A 180 -16.42 -1.76 10.69
N GLU A 181 -16.08 -0.77 9.87
CA GLU A 181 -15.08 0.27 10.17
C GLU A 181 -15.49 1.15 11.36
N SER A 182 -16.79 1.40 11.53
CA SER A 182 -17.32 2.21 12.66
C SER A 182 -17.03 1.62 14.04
N ARG A 183 -16.58 0.37 14.12
CA ARG A 183 -16.13 -0.29 15.37
C ARG A 183 -14.72 0.12 15.79
N LEU A 184 -14.02 0.84 14.91
CA LEU A 184 -12.66 1.32 15.12
C LEU A 184 -12.71 2.81 15.48
N ASP A 185 -11.79 3.25 16.32
CA ASP A 185 -11.48 4.68 16.49
C ASP A 185 -10.47 5.10 15.40
N VAL A 186 -10.99 5.28 14.19
CA VAL A 186 -10.18 5.51 12.99
C VAL A 186 -9.32 6.75 13.12
N ASP A 187 -9.90 7.86 13.61
CA ASP A 187 -9.19 9.14 13.71
C ASP A 187 -7.98 9.03 14.65
N ALA A 188 -8.18 8.44 15.83
CA ALA A 188 -7.12 8.25 16.79
C ALA A 188 -6.04 7.27 16.29
N LEU A 189 -6.42 6.21 15.56
CA LEU A 189 -5.48 5.27 14.96
C LEU A 189 -4.63 5.95 13.88
N VAL A 190 -5.24 6.74 13.00
CA VAL A 190 -4.55 7.47 11.93
C VAL A 190 -3.60 8.51 12.54
N GLU A 191 -4.06 9.29 13.53
CA GLU A 191 -3.24 10.30 14.21
C GLU A 191 -1.98 9.67 14.82
N ARG A 192 -2.12 8.56 15.58
CA ARG A 192 -0.97 7.88 16.16
C ARG A 192 -0.01 7.30 15.13
N ALA A 193 -0.53 6.69 14.06
CA ALA A 193 0.30 6.15 13.01
C ALA A 193 1.09 7.24 12.27
N VAL A 194 0.44 8.35 11.95
CA VAL A 194 1.10 9.49 11.27
C VAL A 194 2.10 10.18 12.19
N ALA A 195 1.80 10.33 13.49
CA ALA A 195 2.75 10.85 14.47
C ALA A 195 3.98 9.95 14.65
N GLY A 196 3.80 8.62 14.48
CA GLY A 196 4.88 7.63 14.59
C GLY A 196 5.71 7.44 13.30
N VAL A 197 5.47 8.22 12.25
CA VAL A 197 6.20 8.08 10.97
C VAL A 197 7.69 8.34 11.13
N ARG A 198 8.48 7.42 10.60
CA ARG A 198 9.94 7.55 10.48
C ARG A 198 10.31 7.83 9.01
N LYS A 199 11.06 8.90 8.76
CA LYS A 199 11.46 9.33 7.43
C LYS A 199 12.88 8.88 7.10
N ILE A 200 13.08 8.36 5.88
CA ILE A 200 14.35 7.88 5.38
C ILE A 200 14.54 8.43 3.97
N ILE A 201 15.76 8.88 3.68
CA ILE A 201 16.10 9.35 2.33
C ILE A 201 16.75 8.20 1.56
N ILE A 202 16.20 7.93 0.39
CA ILE A 202 16.71 6.96 -0.58
C ILE A 202 17.30 7.71 -1.78
N ASN A 203 18.57 7.44 -2.05
CA ASN A 203 19.34 8.01 -3.17
C ASN A 203 19.60 6.93 -4.22
#